data_6bced959ecf6a33702b713f4e8e5cc89
#
_entry.id   6bced959ecf6a33702b713f4e8e5cc89
#
_cell.length_a   1.000
_cell.length_b   1.000
_cell.length_c   1.000
_cell.angle_alpha   90.00
_cell.angle_beta   90.00
_cell.angle_gamma   90.00
#
_symmetry.space_group_name_H-M   'P 1'
#
loop_
_entity.id
_entity.type
_entity.pdbx_description
1 polymer ?
#
loop_
_entity_poly.entity_id
_entity_poly.type
_entity_poly.pdbx_seq_one_letter_code
_entity_poly.pdbx_strand_id
1 'polypeptide(L)'
;MAEKKIPDLFPDTKEPVDAFEGAPGQKVQISGVLPGQMIRQMIENGEIWSQGDINDDQIQPASLDLRLADTAYRIRASFLPSGGSVNRKLKDFALHRIDITDGAVLETGCVYLVPLMEALSLPERIIAVANPKSSTGRIDVFTRLICDGTHEFDKIPNGYKGHLWLEISPRTFPIIVKKGSRLSQMRFRRGRPTNS
;
A
#
# COMPACT_ATOMS: atom_id res chain seq x y z
N MET A 1 0.84 57.45 -6.23
CA MET A 1 0.18 56.18 -5.83
C MET A 1 1.24 55.11 -5.85
N ALA A 2 1.65 54.62 -4.70
CA ALA A 2 2.69 53.62 -4.60
C ALA A 2 2.04 52.24 -4.68
N GLU A 3 2.45 51.42 -5.66
CA GLU A 3 2.07 50.05 -5.78
C GLU A 3 2.59 49.24 -4.58
N LYS A 4 1.67 48.65 -3.84
CA LYS A 4 1.95 47.79 -2.70
C LYS A 4 2.38 46.42 -3.25
N LYS A 5 3.67 46.14 -3.30
CA LYS A 5 4.22 44.81 -3.63
C LYS A 5 3.70 43.78 -2.62
N ILE A 6 2.97 42.79 -3.13
CA ILE A 6 2.58 41.62 -2.35
C ILE A 6 3.85 40.82 -2.07
N PRO A 7 4.15 40.45 -0.82
CA PRO A 7 5.32 39.60 -0.55
C PRO A 7 5.16 38.26 -1.22
N ASP A 8 6.21 37.81 -1.91
CA ASP A 8 6.27 36.49 -2.51
C ASP A 8 6.10 35.44 -1.41
N LEU A 9 5.08 34.61 -1.54
CA LEU A 9 4.74 33.57 -0.58
C LEU A 9 5.75 32.40 -0.62
N PHE A 10 6.58 32.35 -1.65
CA PHE A 10 7.66 31.39 -1.83
C PHE A 10 8.94 32.14 -2.17
N PRO A 11 9.87 32.30 -1.24
CA PRO A 11 11.18 32.84 -1.59
C PRO A 11 11.82 31.90 -2.62
N ASP A 12 12.33 32.50 -3.71
CA ASP A 12 13.12 31.81 -4.73
C ASP A 12 14.26 31.01 -4.07
N THR A 13 14.03 29.75 -3.82
CA THR A 13 15.10 28.81 -3.47
C THR A 13 15.86 28.46 -4.73
N LYS A 14 16.74 29.37 -5.15
CA LYS A 14 17.80 29.10 -6.12
C LYS A 14 18.94 28.37 -5.46
N GLU A 15 18.69 27.23 -4.85
CA GLU A 15 19.75 26.25 -4.62
C GLU A 15 19.15 24.86 -4.85
N PRO A 16 19.77 24.04 -5.70
CA PRO A 16 19.42 22.63 -5.75
C PRO A 16 19.65 22.09 -4.35
N VAL A 17 18.69 21.30 -3.85
CA VAL A 17 18.87 20.53 -2.63
C VAL A 17 19.84 19.37 -2.97
N ASP A 18 21.05 19.76 -3.37
CA ASP A 18 22.18 18.88 -3.52
C ASP A 18 22.92 18.87 -2.21
N ALA A 19 23.09 17.66 -1.74
CA ALA A 19 24.05 17.30 -0.71
C ALA A 19 23.70 17.68 0.72
N PHE A 20 22.91 16.85 1.35
CA PHE A 20 23.29 16.43 2.68
C PHE A 20 24.54 15.52 2.54
N GLU A 21 25.68 16.09 2.22
CA GLU A 21 26.97 15.49 2.48
C GLU A 21 27.16 15.50 4.01
N GLY A 22 26.69 14.45 4.66
CA GLY A 22 27.11 14.15 6.01
C GLY A 22 28.61 13.95 6.02
N ALA A 23 29.29 14.42 7.05
CA ALA A 23 30.73 14.20 7.25
C ALA A 23 31.09 12.72 6.97
N PRO A 24 32.26 12.43 6.37
CA PRO A 24 32.63 11.08 5.99
C PRO A 24 32.64 10.16 7.24
N GLY A 25 31.70 9.17 7.24
CA GLY A 25 31.53 8.20 8.32
C GLY A 25 30.19 8.25 9.07
N GLN A 26 29.37 9.29 8.96
CA GLN A 26 28.01 9.29 9.53
C GLN A 26 26.99 8.77 8.51
N LYS A 27 26.53 7.53 8.70
CA LYS A 27 25.31 7.05 8.04
C LYS A 27 24.13 7.85 8.59
N VAL A 28 23.64 8.84 7.85
CA VAL A 28 22.42 9.57 8.19
C VAL A 28 21.28 8.55 8.22
N GLN A 29 20.78 8.22 9.39
CA GLN A 29 19.60 7.37 9.56
C GLN A 29 18.38 8.23 9.26
N ILE A 30 17.90 8.19 8.02
CA ILE A 30 16.65 8.83 7.63
C ILE A 30 15.53 8.08 8.33
N SER A 31 14.88 8.71 9.32
CA SER A 31 13.64 8.24 9.92
C SER A 31 12.47 8.93 9.24
N GLY A 32 11.38 8.21 8.98
CA GLY A 32 10.17 8.78 8.38
C GLY A 32 9.66 8.02 7.17
N VAL A 33 8.80 8.67 6.39
CA VAL A 33 8.20 8.09 5.18
C VAL A 33 9.24 8.03 4.08
N LEU A 34 9.32 6.89 3.39
CA LEU A 34 10.26 6.69 2.30
C LEU A 34 9.75 7.37 1.02
N PRO A 35 10.59 8.16 0.33
CA PRO A 35 10.23 8.75 -0.96
C PRO A 35 10.25 7.71 -2.08
N GLY A 36 9.64 8.06 -3.22
CA GLY A 36 9.50 7.17 -4.38
C GLY A 36 10.83 6.59 -4.89
N GLN A 37 11.93 7.35 -4.81
CA GLN A 37 13.26 6.84 -5.20
C GLN A 37 13.70 5.65 -4.33
N MET A 38 13.41 5.69 -3.04
CA MET A 38 13.72 4.58 -2.14
C MET A 38 12.78 3.39 -2.37
N ILE A 39 11.54 3.64 -2.76
CA ILE A 39 10.60 2.57 -3.16
C ILE A 39 11.13 1.85 -4.41
N ARG A 40 11.68 2.59 -5.40
CA ARG A 40 12.34 1.98 -6.57
C ARG A 40 13.53 1.09 -6.16
N GLN A 41 14.37 1.57 -5.26
CA GLN A 41 15.49 0.77 -4.74
C GLN A 41 15.00 -0.50 -4.02
N MET A 42 13.90 -0.42 -3.26
CA MET A 42 13.30 -1.58 -2.61
C MET A 42 12.79 -2.62 -3.63
N ILE A 43 12.25 -2.17 -4.76
CA ILE A 43 11.85 -3.05 -5.88
C ILE A 43 13.07 -3.71 -6.51
N GLU A 44 14.10 -2.94 -6.84
CA GLU A 44 15.35 -3.43 -7.40
C GLU A 44 16.06 -4.44 -6.48
N ASN A 45 15.98 -4.24 -5.17
CA ASN A 45 16.55 -5.14 -4.15
C ASN A 45 15.66 -6.38 -3.89
N GLY A 46 14.48 -6.50 -4.49
CA GLY A 46 13.54 -7.59 -4.24
C GLY A 46 12.83 -7.53 -2.88
N GLU A 47 12.90 -6.39 -2.19
CA GLU A 47 12.15 -6.14 -0.95
C GLU A 47 10.66 -5.94 -1.21
N ILE A 48 10.32 -5.47 -2.41
CA ILE A 48 8.98 -5.42 -2.99
C ILE A 48 9.03 -6.18 -4.31
N TRP A 49 8.18 -7.18 -4.47
CA TRP A 49 8.07 -7.95 -5.71
C TRP A 49 6.62 -8.13 -6.11
N SER A 50 6.37 -8.55 -7.34
CA SER A 50 5.02 -8.65 -7.88
C SER A 50 4.90 -9.81 -8.87
N GLN A 51 3.67 -10.28 -9.08
CA GLN A 51 3.30 -11.12 -10.20
C GLN A 51 3.26 -10.28 -11.49
N GLY A 52 4.39 -10.18 -12.16
CA GLY A 52 4.60 -9.30 -13.31
C GLY A 52 5.26 -7.97 -12.93
N ASP A 53 5.60 -7.17 -13.94
CA ASP A 53 6.35 -5.95 -13.75
C ASP A 53 5.59 -4.91 -12.92
N ILE A 54 6.31 -4.21 -12.07
CA ILE A 54 5.80 -3.04 -11.35
C ILE A 54 5.95 -1.84 -12.29
N ASN A 55 4.84 -1.22 -12.67
CA ASN A 55 4.85 -0.09 -13.58
C ASN A 55 5.30 1.19 -12.86
N ASP A 56 6.00 2.06 -13.58
CA ASP A 56 6.48 3.33 -13.03
C ASP A 56 5.36 4.22 -12.47
N ASP A 57 4.18 4.19 -13.08
CA ASP A 57 3.01 4.96 -12.66
C ASP A 57 2.35 4.46 -11.36
N GLN A 58 2.76 3.29 -10.85
CA GLN A 58 2.37 2.82 -9.51
C GLN A 58 3.17 3.53 -8.40
N ILE A 59 4.39 3.98 -8.73
CA ILE A 59 5.29 4.60 -7.75
C ILE A 59 4.98 6.08 -7.67
N GLN A 60 4.33 6.46 -6.58
CA GLN A 60 3.98 7.83 -6.26
C GLN A 60 5.13 8.50 -5.46
N PRO A 61 5.13 9.83 -5.26
CA PRO A 61 6.20 10.52 -4.53
C PRO A 61 6.55 9.94 -3.15
N ALA A 62 5.57 9.32 -2.46
CA ALA A 62 5.76 8.75 -1.12
C ALA A 62 4.89 7.51 -0.86
N SER A 63 4.43 6.83 -1.90
CA SER A 63 3.62 5.61 -1.78
C SER A 63 3.72 4.73 -3.03
N LEU A 64 3.31 3.48 -2.89
CA LEU A 64 3.15 2.52 -3.97
C LEU A 64 1.66 2.17 -4.10
N ASP A 65 1.11 2.31 -5.30
CA ASP A 65 -0.23 1.82 -5.61
C ASP A 65 -0.21 0.29 -5.71
N LEU A 66 -1.17 -0.36 -5.06
CA LEU A 66 -1.30 -1.81 -5.03
C LEU A 66 -2.34 -2.29 -6.04
N ARG A 67 -2.04 -3.38 -6.75
CA ARG A 67 -2.89 -3.96 -7.79
C ARG A 67 -3.61 -5.22 -7.31
N LEU A 68 -4.87 -5.35 -7.69
CA LEU A 68 -5.63 -6.58 -7.50
C LEU A 68 -5.08 -7.69 -8.40
N ALA A 69 -4.98 -8.92 -7.89
CA ALA A 69 -4.73 -10.12 -8.69
C ALA A 69 -6.00 -10.50 -9.50
N ASP A 70 -6.04 -11.70 -10.03
CA ASP A 70 -7.09 -12.17 -10.94
C ASP A 70 -8.32 -12.79 -10.27
N THR A 71 -8.28 -12.94 -8.95
CA THR A 71 -9.31 -13.69 -8.22
C THR A 71 -9.84 -12.87 -7.04
N ALA A 72 -11.15 -12.78 -6.90
CA ALA A 72 -11.82 -12.28 -5.70
C ALA A 72 -12.57 -13.40 -4.99
N TYR A 73 -12.58 -13.37 -3.66
CA TYR A 73 -13.38 -14.28 -2.84
C TYR A 73 -14.45 -13.48 -2.12
N ARG A 74 -15.73 -13.77 -2.38
CA ARG A 74 -16.79 -13.28 -1.53
C ARG A 74 -16.71 -13.99 -0.19
N ILE A 75 -16.64 -13.24 0.90
CA ILE A 75 -16.51 -13.81 2.25
C ILE A 75 -17.75 -13.48 3.09
N ARG A 76 -18.08 -14.37 4.06
CA ARG A 76 -19.27 -14.20 4.92
C ARG A 76 -19.11 -13.09 5.93
N ALA A 77 -17.89 -12.80 6.34
CA ALA A 77 -17.56 -11.76 7.31
C ALA A 77 -16.08 -11.36 7.18
N SER A 78 -15.78 -10.14 7.59
CA SER A 78 -14.39 -9.69 7.76
C SER A 78 -13.67 -10.50 8.83
N PHE A 79 -12.38 -10.70 8.66
CA PHE A 79 -11.53 -11.39 9.64
C PHE A 79 -10.09 -10.86 9.64
N LEU A 80 -9.40 -11.10 10.74
CA LEU A 80 -7.94 -10.97 10.84
C LEU A 80 -7.33 -12.36 11.06
N PRO A 81 -6.13 -12.63 10.52
CA PRO A 81 -5.49 -13.94 10.64
C PRO A 81 -5.11 -14.30 12.07
N SER A 82 -4.94 -13.30 12.96
CA SER A 82 -4.66 -13.48 14.41
C SER A 82 -3.49 -14.45 14.67
N GLY A 83 -2.34 -14.12 14.07
CA GLY A 83 -1.12 -14.94 14.18
C GLY A 83 -1.05 -16.12 13.19
N GLY A 84 -2.11 -16.37 12.42
CA GLY A 84 -2.16 -17.42 11.40
C GLY A 84 -2.02 -16.88 9.96
N SER A 85 -2.34 -17.73 8.99
CA SER A 85 -2.34 -17.39 7.58
C SER A 85 -3.73 -16.99 7.10
N VAL A 86 -3.79 -15.97 6.25
CA VAL A 86 -5.03 -15.53 5.56
C VAL A 86 -5.62 -16.66 4.74
N ASN A 87 -4.79 -17.42 4.01
CA ASN A 87 -5.21 -18.55 3.20
C ASN A 87 -5.92 -19.63 4.02
N ARG A 88 -5.47 -19.89 5.25
CA ARG A 88 -6.08 -20.88 6.13
C ARG A 88 -7.48 -20.43 6.55
N LYS A 89 -7.62 -19.20 7.01
CA LYS A 89 -8.93 -18.65 7.41
C LYS A 89 -9.86 -18.47 6.22
N LEU A 90 -9.34 -18.12 5.05
CA LEU A 90 -10.15 -17.95 3.86
C LEU A 90 -10.96 -19.23 3.54
N LYS A 91 -10.42 -20.43 3.77
CA LYS A 91 -11.14 -21.69 3.56
C LYS A 91 -12.45 -21.78 4.35
N ASP A 92 -12.48 -21.19 5.55
CA ASP A 92 -13.65 -21.21 6.42
C ASP A 92 -14.62 -20.05 6.16
N PHE A 93 -14.12 -18.95 5.56
CA PHE A 93 -14.87 -17.71 5.37
C PHE A 93 -15.37 -17.51 3.94
N ALA A 94 -14.73 -18.14 2.94
CA ALA A 94 -15.10 -17.97 1.54
C ALA A 94 -16.48 -18.61 1.25
N LEU A 95 -17.34 -17.84 0.60
CA LEU A 95 -18.64 -18.31 0.09
C LEU A 95 -18.49 -18.82 -1.34
N HIS A 96 -17.83 -18.05 -2.19
CA HIS A 96 -17.48 -18.43 -3.56
C HIS A 96 -16.32 -17.61 -4.09
N ARG A 97 -15.72 -18.13 -5.15
CA ARG A 97 -14.62 -17.53 -5.90
C ARG A 97 -15.16 -16.86 -7.15
N ILE A 98 -14.60 -15.71 -7.52
CA ILE A 98 -14.95 -14.92 -8.70
C ILE A 98 -13.67 -14.66 -9.49
N ASP A 99 -13.66 -14.95 -10.77
CA ASP A 99 -12.60 -14.54 -11.68
C ASP A 99 -12.83 -13.06 -12.04
N ILE A 100 -11.81 -12.23 -11.79
CA ILE A 100 -11.82 -10.80 -12.10
C ILE A 100 -10.81 -10.41 -13.17
N THR A 101 -10.27 -11.38 -13.91
CA THR A 101 -9.25 -11.15 -14.93
C THR A 101 -9.69 -10.08 -15.93
N ASP A 102 -10.87 -10.24 -16.51
CA ASP A 102 -11.44 -9.33 -17.52
C ASP A 102 -12.43 -8.32 -16.93
N GLY A 103 -12.75 -8.45 -15.68
CA GLY A 103 -13.66 -7.60 -14.93
C GLY A 103 -14.83 -8.36 -14.33
N ALA A 104 -15.19 -8.01 -13.09
CA ALA A 104 -16.37 -8.52 -12.42
C ALA A 104 -17.01 -7.46 -11.53
N VAL A 105 -18.30 -7.61 -11.30
CA VAL A 105 -19.06 -6.73 -10.40
C VAL A 105 -18.86 -7.18 -8.95
N LEU A 106 -18.51 -6.24 -8.09
CA LEU A 106 -18.57 -6.41 -6.65
C LEU A 106 -19.80 -5.69 -6.12
N GLU A 107 -20.71 -6.47 -5.54
CA GLU A 107 -22.03 -6.01 -5.09
C GLU A 107 -21.95 -5.18 -3.81
N THR A 108 -22.86 -4.22 -3.71
CA THR A 108 -23.03 -3.37 -2.51
C THR A 108 -23.37 -4.20 -1.28
N GLY A 109 -22.78 -3.84 -0.14
CA GLY A 109 -23.03 -4.49 1.14
C GLY A 109 -22.41 -5.88 1.29
N CYS A 110 -21.68 -6.36 0.26
CA CYS A 110 -20.90 -7.58 0.30
C CYS A 110 -19.46 -7.30 0.70
N VAL A 111 -18.78 -8.30 1.24
CA VAL A 111 -17.37 -8.22 1.58
C VAL A 111 -16.60 -9.20 0.70
N TYR A 112 -15.54 -8.71 0.11
CA TYR A 112 -14.67 -9.47 -0.77
C TYR A 112 -13.24 -9.44 -0.26
N LEU A 113 -12.53 -10.55 -0.40
CA LEU A 113 -11.10 -10.63 -0.14
C LEU A 113 -10.38 -10.95 -1.45
N VAL A 114 -9.42 -10.11 -1.82
CA VAL A 114 -8.70 -10.20 -3.09
C VAL A 114 -7.21 -10.24 -2.80
N PRO A 115 -6.46 -11.24 -3.30
CA PRO A 115 -5.01 -11.20 -3.22
C PRO A 115 -4.49 -10.03 -4.05
N LEU A 116 -3.40 -9.42 -3.61
CA LEU A 116 -2.70 -8.40 -4.36
C LEU A 116 -1.60 -9.02 -5.22
N MET A 117 -1.25 -8.35 -6.31
CA MET A 117 -0.14 -8.77 -7.17
C MET A 117 1.20 -8.53 -6.49
N GLU A 118 1.28 -7.51 -5.62
CA GLU A 118 2.46 -7.16 -4.87
C GLU A 118 2.60 -8.05 -3.62
N ALA A 119 3.85 -8.36 -3.29
CA ALA A 119 4.24 -9.04 -2.07
C ALA A 119 5.52 -8.42 -1.51
N LEU A 120 5.83 -8.68 -0.26
CA LEU A 120 6.89 -8.00 0.46
C LEU A 120 7.92 -8.97 1.02
N SER A 121 9.15 -8.49 1.12
CA SER A 121 10.25 -9.08 1.91
C SER A 121 10.98 -7.94 2.63
N LEU A 122 10.30 -7.33 3.60
CA LEU A 122 10.79 -6.11 4.25
C LEU A 122 11.98 -6.38 5.16
N PRO A 123 12.97 -5.46 5.18
CA PRO A 123 13.98 -5.43 6.22
C PRO A 123 13.38 -5.11 7.61
N GLU A 124 14.07 -5.52 8.68
CA GLU A 124 13.60 -5.31 10.06
C GLU A 124 13.44 -3.84 10.50
N ARG A 125 13.93 -2.90 9.72
CA ARG A 125 13.82 -1.45 10.00
C ARG A 125 12.73 -0.76 9.21
N ILE A 126 12.00 -1.48 8.38
CA ILE A 126 10.94 -0.92 7.55
C ILE A 126 9.60 -1.52 7.96
N ILE A 127 8.65 -0.65 8.23
CA ILE A 127 7.24 -0.95 8.39
C ILE A 127 6.47 -0.36 7.22
N ALA A 128 5.29 -0.88 6.95
CA ALA A 128 4.42 -0.27 5.95
C ALA A 128 3.00 -0.08 6.49
N VAL A 129 2.31 0.92 5.93
CA VAL A 129 0.92 1.23 6.25
C VAL A 129 0.17 1.42 4.94
N ALA A 130 -0.95 0.73 4.81
CA ALA A 130 -1.84 0.86 3.66
C ALA A 130 -2.97 1.84 3.96
N ASN A 131 -3.49 2.44 2.89
CA ASN A 131 -4.67 3.29 2.94
C ASN A 131 -5.43 3.16 1.62
N PRO A 132 -6.76 3.33 1.59
CA PRO A 132 -7.47 3.48 0.33
C PRO A 132 -6.93 4.67 -0.46
N LYS A 133 -6.95 4.59 -1.78
CA LYS A 133 -6.69 5.76 -2.63
C LYS A 133 -7.83 6.77 -2.44
N SER A 134 -7.53 8.06 -2.60
CA SER A 134 -8.55 9.11 -2.49
C SER A 134 -9.71 8.91 -3.48
N SER A 135 -9.42 8.42 -4.69
CA SER A 135 -10.44 8.04 -5.68
C SER A 135 -11.37 6.92 -5.18
N THR A 136 -10.82 5.94 -4.46
CA THR A 136 -11.58 4.84 -3.86
C THR A 136 -12.51 5.33 -2.76
N GLY A 137 -12.02 6.20 -1.88
CA GLY A 137 -12.85 6.80 -0.83
C GLY A 137 -13.98 7.69 -1.38
N ARG A 138 -13.73 8.41 -2.48
CA ARG A 138 -14.75 9.29 -3.11
C ARG A 138 -15.94 8.52 -3.68
N ILE A 139 -15.78 7.27 -4.04
CA ILE A 139 -16.86 6.41 -4.55
C ILE A 139 -17.41 5.49 -3.46
N ASP A 140 -17.14 5.80 -2.18
CA ASP A 140 -17.61 5.08 -1.01
C ASP A 140 -17.32 3.57 -1.04
N VAL A 141 -16.11 3.23 -1.47
CA VAL A 141 -15.59 1.86 -1.41
C VAL A 141 -14.66 1.73 -0.21
N PHE A 142 -15.05 0.88 0.72
CA PHE A 142 -14.26 0.59 1.90
C PHE A 142 -13.21 -0.47 1.57
N THR A 143 -11.94 -0.20 1.90
CA THR A 143 -10.85 -1.16 1.72
C THR A 143 -9.98 -1.27 2.97
N ARG A 144 -9.52 -2.47 3.28
CA ARG A 144 -8.55 -2.77 4.34
C ARG A 144 -7.52 -3.78 3.86
N LEU A 145 -6.26 -3.51 4.14
CA LEU A 145 -5.20 -4.47 3.82
C LEU A 145 -5.04 -5.47 4.96
N ILE A 146 -4.82 -6.73 4.58
CA ILE A 146 -4.57 -7.84 5.50
C ILE A 146 -3.30 -8.55 5.04
N CYS A 147 -2.47 -8.94 5.99
CA CYS A 147 -1.31 -9.80 5.74
C CYS A 147 -1.18 -10.89 6.82
N ASP A 148 -0.45 -11.93 6.52
CA ASP A 148 -0.29 -13.07 7.41
C ASP A 148 0.30 -12.65 8.77
N GLY A 149 -0.11 -13.32 9.83
CA GLY A 149 0.44 -13.12 11.17
C GLY A 149 0.01 -11.85 11.90
N THR A 150 -0.76 -10.96 11.25
CA THR A 150 -1.13 -9.68 11.86
C THR A 150 -2.40 -9.74 12.70
N HIS A 151 -2.49 -8.80 13.65
CA HIS A 151 -3.67 -8.57 14.50
C HIS A 151 -4.35 -7.24 14.19
N GLU A 152 -3.88 -6.51 13.18
CA GLU A 152 -4.37 -5.20 12.79
C GLU A 152 -4.53 -5.12 11.28
N PHE A 153 -5.54 -4.36 10.84
CA PHE A 153 -5.70 -3.99 9.44
C PHE A 153 -4.73 -2.88 9.06
N ASP A 154 -4.37 -2.82 7.78
CA ASP A 154 -3.62 -1.75 7.16
C ASP A 154 -2.18 -1.56 7.68
N LYS A 155 -1.75 -2.38 8.62
CA LYS A 155 -0.39 -2.33 9.16
C LYS A 155 0.41 -3.57 8.79
N ILE A 156 1.59 -3.34 8.27
CA ILE A 156 2.56 -4.38 7.93
C ILE A 156 3.75 -4.22 8.86
N PRO A 157 4.04 -5.24 9.70
CA PRO A 157 5.14 -5.17 10.66
C PRO A 157 6.50 -5.14 9.97
N ASN A 158 7.50 -4.71 10.71
CA ASN A 158 8.89 -4.80 10.29
C ASN A 158 9.31 -6.26 10.02
N GLY A 159 10.19 -6.43 9.05
CA GLY A 159 10.67 -7.78 8.68
C GLY A 159 9.62 -8.68 8.03
N TYR A 160 8.42 -8.17 7.71
CA TYR A 160 7.36 -8.96 7.09
C TYR A 160 7.81 -9.56 5.75
N LYS A 161 7.54 -10.85 5.58
CA LYS A 161 7.77 -11.58 4.32
C LYS A 161 6.51 -12.35 3.95
N GLY A 162 5.90 -12.01 2.81
CA GLY A 162 4.70 -12.70 2.37
C GLY A 162 3.82 -11.91 1.42
N HIS A 163 2.70 -12.53 1.08
CA HIS A 163 1.67 -11.96 0.23
C HIS A 163 0.78 -10.98 0.98
N LEU A 164 0.10 -10.13 0.21
CA LEU A 164 -0.82 -9.12 0.69
C LEU A 164 -2.22 -9.41 0.17
N TRP A 165 -3.22 -9.03 0.96
CA TRP A 165 -4.63 -9.20 0.64
C TRP A 165 -5.36 -7.90 0.87
N LEU A 166 -6.35 -7.62 0.02
CA LEU A 166 -7.21 -6.46 0.18
C LEU A 166 -8.66 -6.92 0.42
N GLU A 167 -9.20 -6.52 1.56
CA GLU A 167 -10.63 -6.60 1.79
C GLU A 167 -11.30 -5.41 1.12
N ILE A 168 -12.38 -5.64 0.39
CA ILE A 168 -13.11 -4.63 -0.39
C ILE A 168 -14.59 -4.75 -0.05
N SER A 169 -15.24 -3.64 0.27
CA SER A 169 -16.68 -3.59 0.50
C SER A 169 -17.27 -2.31 -0.11
N PRO A 170 -17.92 -2.40 -1.27
CA PRO A 170 -18.68 -1.29 -1.83
C PRO A 170 -19.87 -0.94 -0.91
N ARG A 171 -20.06 0.34 -0.61
CA ARG A 171 -21.07 0.77 0.38
C ARG A 171 -22.32 1.35 -0.26
N THR A 172 -22.18 2.18 -1.28
CA THR A 172 -23.31 2.91 -1.89
C THR A 172 -23.80 2.29 -3.18
N PHE A 173 -22.92 1.81 -4.05
CA PHE A 173 -23.26 1.18 -5.32
C PHE A 173 -22.26 0.09 -5.71
N PRO A 174 -22.66 -0.87 -6.56
CA PRO A 174 -21.74 -1.90 -7.04
C PRO A 174 -20.65 -1.30 -7.89
N ILE A 175 -19.47 -1.88 -7.85
CA ILE A 175 -18.31 -1.46 -8.63
C ILE A 175 -17.82 -2.58 -9.54
N ILE A 176 -17.21 -2.22 -10.66
CA ILE A 176 -16.49 -3.17 -11.51
C ILE A 176 -14.99 -3.07 -11.17
N VAL A 177 -14.39 -4.21 -10.87
CA VAL A 177 -12.95 -4.34 -10.70
C VAL A 177 -12.41 -5.38 -11.67
N LYS A 178 -11.14 -5.26 -12.02
CA LYS A 178 -10.41 -6.23 -12.84
C LYS A 178 -9.00 -6.44 -12.31
N LYS A 179 -8.33 -7.48 -12.80
CA LYS A 179 -6.89 -7.66 -12.55
C LYS A 179 -6.14 -6.37 -12.84
N GLY A 180 -5.28 -5.96 -11.91
CA GLY A 180 -4.52 -4.72 -12.01
C GLY A 180 -5.25 -3.46 -11.53
N SER A 181 -6.55 -3.53 -11.15
CA SER A 181 -7.25 -2.39 -10.52
C SER A 181 -6.53 -1.95 -9.25
N ARG A 182 -6.42 -0.64 -9.04
CA ARG A 182 -5.69 -0.01 -7.94
C ARG A 182 -6.63 0.72 -7.01
N LEU A 183 -7.02 0.09 -5.92
CA LEU A 183 -7.96 0.65 -4.93
C LEU A 183 -7.25 1.15 -3.67
N SER A 184 -6.05 0.65 -3.39
CA SER A 184 -5.27 0.94 -2.19
C SER A 184 -3.84 1.35 -2.56
N GLN A 185 -3.20 2.05 -1.64
CA GLN A 185 -1.80 2.47 -1.72
C GLN A 185 -1.08 2.15 -0.41
N MET A 186 0.23 1.98 -0.50
CA MET A 186 1.07 1.65 0.65
C MET A 186 2.18 2.67 0.81
N ARG A 187 2.42 3.10 2.05
CA ARG A 187 3.53 3.96 2.45
C ARG A 187 4.49 3.17 3.30
N PHE A 188 5.76 3.29 3.00
CA PHE A 188 6.83 2.66 3.76
C PHE A 188 7.45 3.68 4.71
N ARG A 189 7.78 3.24 5.91
CA ARG A 189 8.42 4.08 6.93
C ARG A 189 9.63 3.36 7.51
N ARG A 190 10.73 4.09 7.62
CA ARG A 190 11.90 3.63 8.37
C ARG A 190 11.76 4.12 9.81
N GLY A 191 11.67 3.19 10.76
CA GLY A 191 11.66 3.48 12.18
C GLY A 191 13.08 3.42 12.77
N ARG A 192 13.29 4.04 13.94
CA ARG A 192 14.44 3.69 14.77
C ARG A 192 14.23 2.26 15.28
N PRO A 193 15.29 1.43 15.41
CA PRO A 193 15.14 0.17 16.11
C PRO A 193 14.64 0.49 17.52
N THR A 194 13.51 -0.08 17.92
CA THR A 194 13.11 -0.11 19.31
C THR A 194 14.13 -0.97 20.01
N ASN A 195 14.98 -0.36 20.83
CA ASN A 195 15.78 -1.11 21.79
C ASN A 195 14.78 -1.73 22.76
N SER A 196 14.54 -3.02 22.61
CA SER A 196 13.90 -3.88 23.62
C SER A 196 14.94 -4.30 24.63
#